data_c1f83f833ec0d63ebd0cef55099e2b7b
#
_entry.id   c1f83f833ec0d63ebd0cef55099e2b7b
#
_cell.length_a   1.000
_cell.length_b   1.000
_cell.length_c   1.000
_cell.angle_alpha   90.00
_cell.angle_beta   90.00
_cell.angle_gamma   90.00
#
_symmetry.space_group_name_H-M   'P 1'
#
loop_
_entity.id
_entity.type
_entity.pdbx_description
1 polymer ?
#
loop_
_entity_poly.entity_id
_entity_poly.type
_entity_poly.pdbx_seq_one_letter_code
_entity_poly.pdbx_strand_id
1 'polypeptide(L)'
;MHPKGLYLPAFPISMENISSIPFFFIIGRPRTGTTLLRSLFDAHPNVQIPWECQFVLNLYPRYGNITLWTKEILSQFYSDLLKQWQFSAWNIDHAQLQSDLQACAGKNTYAMICQVVYLNHISFYPKETIRLIGDKNHGYTIYTERLLKLFPDAKFVYILRDYRDNYQSVKNVDFELPVVSLVVYKWKYFYKKAMQAAKKYPESFYFIRYEDLVTEPVLHLQKLCEFLNLPYVPEVFDFYKMKEKAEERYPADILQKHHKSLFNPVNTSRIGLWEKSLSQRQIRIADHVADVYAAKAGYQKKYEGFNLWIAVLALPGVCYARFLYLVTKIVDKMPYRLREKILSKGPLWIAKVFSGLFGKKK
;
A
#
# COMPACT_ATOMS: atom_id res chain seq x y z
N MET A 1 10.63 -34.65 -10.10
CA MET A 1 10.68 -34.07 -11.47
C MET A 1 10.14 -32.66 -11.37
N HIS A 2 11.01 -31.63 -11.44
CA HIS A 2 10.60 -30.24 -11.49
C HIS A 2 9.97 -29.94 -12.88
N PRO A 3 8.80 -29.30 -12.96
CA PRO A 3 8.28 -28.86 -14.23
C PRO A 3 9.22 -27.75 -14.75
N LYS A 4 9.74 -27.95 -15.96
CA LYS A 4 10.50 -26.95 -16.71
C LYS A 4 9.57 -25.77 -17.00
N GLY A 5 9.68 -24.67 -16.22
CA GLY A 5 9.06 -23.40 -16.55
C GLY A 5 9.57 -22.94 -17.91
N LEU A 6 8.67 -22.49 -18.76
CA LEU A 6 9.00 -21.79 -20.01
C LEU A 6 9.82 -20.53 -19.63
N TYR A 7 11.14 -20.66 -19.71
CA TYR A 7 12.03 -19.50 -19.73
C TYR A 7 11.80 -18.78 -21.06
N LEU A 8 11.01 -17.71 -21.01
CA LEU A 8 11.01 -16.75 -22.10
C LEU A 8 12.38 -16.04 -22.06
N PRO A 9 13.06 -15.86 -23.20
CA PRO A 9 14.36 -15.24 -23.24
C PRO A 9 14.30 -13.84 -22.61
N ALA A 10 15.29 -13.51 -21.77
CA ALA A 10 15.46 -12.20 -21.20
C ALA A 10 15.69 -11.22 -22.37
N PHE A 11 14.67 -10.44 -22.74
CA PHE A 11 14.88 -9.29 -23.62
C PHE A 11 15.69 -8.27 -22.81
N PRO A 12 16.83 -7.78 -23.32
CA PRO A 12 17.51 -6.67 -22.70
C PRO A 12 16.57 -5.46 -22.77
N ILE A 13 15.97 -5.11 -21.62
CA ILE A 13 15.17 -3.91 -21.51
C ILE A 13 16.13 -2.75 -21.72
N SER A 14 16.02 -2.02 -22.84
CA SER A 14 16.87 -0.87 -23.09
C SER A 14 16.62 0.18 -21.99
N MET A 15 17.69 0.80 -21.48
CA MET A 15 17.61 1.79 -20.40
C MET A 15 16.65 2.96 -20.73
N GLU A 16 16.53 3.33 -22.01
CA GLU A 16 15.60 4.36 -22.48
C GLU A 16 14.13 3.94 -22.33
N ASN A 17 13.81 2.66 -22.53
CA ASN A 17 12.45 2.15 -22.39
C ASN A 17 12.03 2.02 -20.92
N ILE A 18 12.96 1.80 -19.99
CA ILE A 18 12.67 1.67 -18.55
C ILE A 18 12.15 3.00 -18.00
N SER A 19 12.82 4.11 -18.28
CA SER A 19 12.49 5.42 -17.73
C SER A 19 11.13 5.96 -18.21
N SER A 20 10.58 5.40 -19.30
CA SER A 20 9.32 5.85 -19.89
C SER A 20 8.07 5.20 -19.27
N ILE A 21 8.20 4.13 -18.46
CA ILE A 21 7.05 3.45 -17.87
C ILE A 21 6.63 4.19 -16.59
N PRO A 22 5.45 4.82 -16.55
CA PRO A 22 5.01 5.59 -15.41
C PRO A 22 4.64 4.70 -14.21
N PHE A 23 4.54 5.34 -13.04
CA PHE A 23 4.09 4.72 -11.80
C PHE A 23 2.67 5.12 -11.42
N PHE A 24 1.94 4.19 -10.78
CA PHE A 24 0.82 4.56 -9.94
C PHE A 24 0.92 3.91 -8.57
N PHE A 25 0.34 4.56 -7.57
CA PHE A 25 0.38 4.12 -6.19
C PHE A 25 -1.04 3.92 -5.66
N ILE A 26 -1.34 2.69 -5.19
CA ILE A 26 -2.56 2.43 -4.44
C ILE A 26 -2.26 2.74 -2.98
N ILE A 27 -2.90 3.79 -2.46
CA ILE A 27 -2.70 4.29 -1.11
C ILE A 27 -4.04 4.30 -0.33
N GLY A 28 -3.94 4.44 0.97
CA GLY A 28 -5.09 4.44 1.87
C GLY A 28 -4.76 3.80 3.21
N ARG A 29 -5.76 3.64 4.07
CA ARG A 29 -5.58 2.91 5.32
C ARG A 29 -5.55 1.38 5.07
N PRO A 30 -4.85 0.60 5.91
CA PRO A 30 -5.09 -0.84 5.95
C PRO A 30 -6.58 -1.15 6.12
N ARG A 31 -7.05 -2.22 5.48
CA ARG A 31 -8.44 -2.71 5.56
C ARG A 31 -9.49 -1.83 4.87
N THR A 32 -9.10 -0.99 3.92
CA THR A 32 -10.02 -0.18 3.09
C THR A 32 -10.29 -0.77 1.70
N GLY A 33 -9.77 -1.97 1.38
CA GLY A 33 -9.95 -2.57 0.05
C GLY A 33 -8.74 -2.42 -0.88
N THR A 34 -7.62 -1.86 -0.41
CA THR A 34 -6.39 -1.70 -1.20
C THR A 34 -5.89 -3.01 -1.82
N THR A 35 -6.05 -4.13 -1.13
CA THR A 35 -5.64 -5.44 -1.65
C THR A 35 -6.57 -5.94 -2.78
N LEU A 36 -7.88 -5.69 -2.67
CA LEU A 36 -8.83 -5.98 -3.76
C LEU A 36 -8.45 -5.19 -5.01
N LEU A 37 -8.24 -3.88 -4.83
CA LEU A 37 -7.87 -3.01 -5.94
C LEU A 37 -6.54 -3.42 -6.57
N ARG A 38 -5.53 -3.79 -5.76
CA ARG A 38 -4.29 -4.35 -6.24
C ARG A 38 -4.54 -5.61 -7.10
N SER A 39 -5.40 -6.53 -6.64
CA SER A 39 -5.64 -7.78 -7.37
C SER A 39 -6.34 -7.58 -8.70
N LEU A 40 -7.23 -6.60 -8.81
CA LEU A 40 -7.82 -6.20 -10.08
C LEU A 40 -6.74 -5.70 -11.06
N PHE A 41 -5.80 -4.89 -10.60
CA PHE A 41 -4.70 -4.42 -11.44
C PHE A 41 -3.61 -5.48 -11.69
N ASP A 42 -3.38 -6.42 -10.76
CA ASP A 42 -2.45 -7.54 -10.97
C ASP A 42 -2.96 -8.50 -12.06
N ALA A 43 -4.28 -8.55 -12.27
CA ALA A 43 -4.92 -9.27 -13.37
C ALA A 43 -4.98 -8.48 -14.67
N HIS A 44 -4.48 -7.25 -14.73
CA HIS A 44 -4.50 -6.43 -15.93
C HIS A 44 -3.23 -6.65 -16.77
N PRO A 45 -3.34 -6.99 -18.08
CA PRO A 45 -2.17 -7.38 -18.90
C PRO A 45 -1.12 -6.29 -19.10
N ASN A 46 -1.49 -5.03 -18.93
CA ASN A 46 -0.58 -3.90 -19.07
C ASN A 46 -0.03 -3.36 -17.73
N VAL A 47 -0.33 -4.02 -16.62
CA VAL A 47 0.09 -3.55 -15.29
C VAL A 47 0.99 -4.56 -14.63
N GLN A 48 2.09 -4.07 -14.04
CA GLN A 48 2.94 -4.84 -13.15
C GLN A 48 2.85 -4.27 -11.76
N ILE A 49 2.31 -5.03 -10.80
CA ILE A 49 2.13 -4.59 -9.42
C ILE A 49 2.52 -5.70 -8.44
N PRO A 50 3.76 -5.72 -7.95
CA PRO A 50 4.23 -6.73 -7.02
C PRO A 50 3.58 -6.60 -5.63
N TRP A 51 3.93 -7.51 -4.72
CA TRP A 51 3.51 -7.45 -3.32
C TRP A 51 4.08 -6.21 -2.62
N GLU A 52 3.40 -5.81 -1.54
CA GLU A 52 3.76 -4.67 -0.71
C GLU A 52 5.21 -4.77 -0.21
N CYS A 53 6.07 -3.81 -0.63
CA CYS A 53 7.41 -3.65 -0.13
C CYS A 53 7.78 -2.17 -0.17
N GLN A 54 8.14 -1.60 0.98
CA GLN A 54 8.37 -0.15 1.11
C GLN A 54 9.82 0.26 0.76
N PHE A 55 10.54 -0.53 -0.02
CA PHE A 55 11.97 -0.30 -0.30
C PHE A 55 12.26 1.08 -0.90
N VAL A 56 11.38 1.59 -1.76
CA VAL A 56 11.53 2.90 -2.41
C VAL A 56 11.76 4.02 -1.39
N LEU A 57 10.93 4.09 -0.35
CA LEU A 57 11.09 5.11 0.69
C LEU A 57 12.05 4.71 1.80
N ASN A 58 12.20 3.42 2.08
CA ASN A 58 13.11 2.96 3.12
C ASN A 58 14.57 3.15 2.74
N LEU A 59 14.92 2.89 1.47
CA LEU A 59 16.28 3.04 0.95
C LEU A 59 16.59 4.46 0.45
N TYR A 60 15.57 5.28 0.23
CA TYR A 60 15.73 6.66 -0.23
C TYR A 60 16.74 7.49 0.57
N PRO A 61 16.77 7.46 1.93
CA PRO A 61 17.72 8.27 2.69
C PRO A 61 19.19 7.91 2.44
N ARG A 62 19.46 6.71 1.95
CA ARG A 62 20.82 6.26 1.63
C ARG A 62 21.17 6.47 0.16
N TYR A 63 20.23 6.23 -0.73
CA TYR A 63 20.49 6.13 -2.17
C TYR A 63 19.85 7.23 -3.01
N GLY A 64 18.89 7.98 -2.45
CA GLY A 64 18.04 8.92 -3.19
C GLY A 64 18.76 10.08 -3.85
N ASN A 65 19.94 10.44 -3.36
CA ASN A 65 20.76 11.54 -3.90
C ASN A 65 21.96 11.06 -4.72
N ILE A 66 22.10 9.74 -4.95
CA ILE A 66 23.16 9.19 -5.77
C ILE A 66 22.84 9.45 -7.24
N THR A 67 23.78 10.08 -7.94
CA THR A 67 23.69 10.37 -9.38
C THR A 67 24.73 9.61 -10.20
N LEU A 68 25.80 9.11 -9.55
CA LEU A 68 26.82 8.26 -10.17
C LEU A 68 26.84 6.92 -9.43
N TRP A 69 26.38 5.90 -10.10
CA TRP A 69 26.25 4.54 -9.56
C TRP A 69 27.45 3.69 -9.98
N THR A 70 28.25 3.26 -9.01
CA THR A 70 29.32 2.30 -9.26
C THR A 70 28.80 0.87 -9.05
N LYS A 71 29.53 -0.12 -9.56
CA LYS A 71 29.19 -1.54 -9.37
C LYS A 71 29.12 -1.93 -7.88
N GLU A 72 29.99 -1.32 -7.06
CA GLU A 72 30.01 -1.53 -5.59
C GLU A 72 28.76 -0.96 -4.92
N ILE A 73 28.34 0.26 -5.31
CA ILE A 73 27.11 0.88 -4.80
C ILE A 73 25.89 0.04 -5.20
N LEU A 74 25.83 -0.45 -6.43
CA LEU A 74 24.74 -1.30 -6.92
C LEU A 74 24.70 -2.64 -6.18
N SER A 75 25.85 -3.26 -5.92
CA SER A 75 25.93 -4.48 -5.11
C SER A 75 25.47 -4.24 -3.68
N GLN A 76 25.84 -3.09 -3.09
CA GLN A 76 25.38 -2.72 -1.75
C GLN A 76 23.87 -2.42 -1.72
N PHE A 77 23.34 -1.74 -2.74
CA PHE A 77 21.91 -1.51 -2.90
C PHE A 77 21.15 -2.83 -2.98
N TYR A 78 21.61 -3.78 -3.80
CA TYR A 78 21.01 -5.11 -3.90
C TYR A 78 21.02 -5.84 -2.55
N SER A 79 22.13 -5.81 -1.82
CA SER A 79 22.22 -6.40 -0.48
C SER A 79 21.23 -5.78 0.52
N ASP A 80 21.02 -4.46 0.46
CA ASP A 80 20.07 -3.76 1.32
C ASP A 80 18.62 -3.98 0.88
N LEU A 81 18.38 -4.17 -0.41
CA LEU A 81 17.08 -4.52 -0.97
C LEU A 81 16.59 -5.88 -0.46
N LEU A 82 17.49 -6.89 -0.43
CA LEU A 82 17.18 -8.23 0.09
C LEU A 82 16.76 -8.23 1.57
N LYS A 83 17.15 -7.22 2.35
CA LYS A 83 16.77 -7.07 3.77
C LYS A 83 15.41 -6.39 3.95
N GLN A 84 14.80 -5.88 2.87
CA GLN A 84 13.54 -5.16 2.99
C GLN A 84 12.39 -6.10 3.28
N TRP A 85 11.53 -5.66 4.19
CA TRP A 85 10.35 -6.42 4.58
C TRP A 85 9.48 -6.77 3.36
N GLN A 86 9.09 -8.01 3.26
CA GLN A 86 8.31 -8.61 2.17
C GLN A 86 8.98 -8.57 0.77
N PHE A 87 10.22 -8.15 0.61
CA PHE A 87 10.89 -8.25 -0.68
C PHE A 87 11.06 -9.71 -1.11
N SER A 88 11.31 -10.62 -0.16
CA SER A 88 11.39 -12.08 -0.41
C SER A 88 10.09 -12.70 -0.94
N ALA A 89 8.96 -11.98 -0.84
CA ALA A 89 7.68 -12.41 -1.40
C ALA A 89 7.53 -12.05 -2.89
N TRP A 90 8.45 -11.28 -3.44
CA TRP A 90 8.44 -10.96 -4.86
C TRP A 90 8.97 -12.14 -5.66
N ASN A 91 8.27 -12.49 -6.72
CA ASN A 91 8.73 -13.50 -7.67
C ASN A 91 9.80 -12.87 -8.59
N ILE A 92 11.07 -13.12 -8.29
CA ILE A 92 12.22 -12.48 -8.97
C ILE A 92 13.27 -13.54 -9.31
N ASP A 93 13.81 -13.47 -10.53
CA ASP A 93 15.10 -14.08 -10.83
C ASP A 93 16.21 -13.18 -10.27
N HIS A 94 16.80 -13.62 -9.16
CA HIS A 94 17.81 -12.85 -8.46
C HIS A 94 19.11 -12.67 -9.25
N ALA A 95 19.49 -13.62 -10.12
CA ALA A 95 20.66 -13.51 -10.96
C ALA A 95 20.42 -12.46 -12.07
N GLN A 96 19.24 -12.46 -12.67
CA GLN A 96 18.86 -11.48 -13.67
C GLN A 96 18.76 -10.07 -13.05
N LEU A 97 18.09 -9.92 -11.90
CA LEU A 97 18.00 -8.62 -11.20
C LEU A 97 19.40 -8.07 -10.89
N GLN A 98 20.32 -8.91 -10.41
CA GLN A 98 21.67 -8.47 -10.10
C GLN A 98 22.42 -8.03 -11.35
N SER A 99 22.27 -8.77 -12.46
CA SER A 99 22.84 -8.40 -13.75
C SER A 99 22.29 -7.07 -14.26
N ASP A 100 20.98 -6.89 -14.23
CA ASP A 100 20.32 -5.66 -14.71
C ASP A 100 20.72 -4.44 -13.84
N LEU A 101 20.81 -4.63 -12.52
CA LEU A 101 21.32 -3.58 -11.64
C LEU A 101 22.78 -3.22 -11.98
N GLN A 102 23.66 -4.20 -12.21
CA GLN A 102 25.07 -3.94 -12.59
C GLN A 102 25.18 -3.21 -13.94
N ALA A 103 24.26 -3.47 -14.87
CA ALA A 103 24.18 -2.74 -16.14
C ALA A 103 23.81 -1.24 -15.95
N CYS A 104 23.21 -0.88 -14.81
CA CYS A 104 22.90 0.51 -14.46
C CYS A 104 24.12 1.32 -13.97
N ALA A 105 25.35 0.78 -14.01
CA ALA A 105 26.54 1.54 -13.62
C ALA A 105 26.72 2.79 -14.51
N GLY A 106 27.01 3.94 -13.88
CA GLY A 106 27.12 5.22 -14.56
C GLY A 106 26.20 6.29 -13.98
N LYS A 107 25.81 7.27 -14.81
CA LYS A 107 24.90 8.34 -14.43
C LYS A 107 23.45 7.85 -14.50
N ASN A 108 22.83 7.67 -13.35
CA ASN A 108 21.45 7.22 -13.23
C ASN A 108 20.76 7.85 -12.01
N THR A 109 19.45 7.91 -12.01
CA THR A 109 18.66 8.37 -10.87
C THR A 109 18.25 7.19 -9.98
N TYR A 110 18.01 7.45 -8.71
CA TYR A 110 17.45 6.45 -7.80
C TYR A 110 16.08 5.94 -8.29
N ALA A 111 15.27 6.80 -8.90
CA ALA A 111 13.99 6.42 -9.49
C ALA A 111 14.17 5.34 -10.56
N MET A 112 15.15 5.50 -11.45
CA MET A 112 15.47 4.50 -12.48
C MET A 112 15.91 3.17 -11.88
N ILE A 113 16.76 3.19 -10.86
CA ILE A 113 17.19 1.95 -10.17
C ILE A 113 15.97 1.25 -9.54
N CYS A 114 15.01 2.02 -8.96
CA CYS A 114 13.77 1.44 -8.47
C CYS A 114 12.93 0.82 -9.61
N GLN A 115 12.81 1.47 -10.75
CA GLN A 115 12.08 0.93 -11.92
C GLN A 115 12.66 -0.41 -12.38
N VAL A 116 13.99 -0.55 -12.45
CA VAL A 116 14.66 -1.82 -12.76
C VAL A 116 14.23 -2.92 -11.80
N VAL A 117 14.17 -2.63 -10.49
CA VAL A 117 13.71 -3.60 -9.49
C VAL A 117 12.27 -4.04 -9.75
N TYR A 118 11.35 -3.09 -10.02
CA TYR A 118 9.96 -3.43 -10.31
C TYR A 118 9.81 -4.25 -11.59
N LEU A 119 10.53 -3.92 -12.64
CA LEU A 119 10.46 -4.62 -13.92
C LEU A 119 11.08 -6.02 -13.87
N ASN A 120 11.91 -6.32 -12.88
CA ASN A 120 12.41 -7.65 -12.62
C ASN A 120 11.43 -8.56 -11.86
N HIS A 121 10.31 -8.03 -11.35
CA HIS A 121 9.24 -8.88 -10.84
C HIS A 121 8.61 -9.69 -11.98
N ILE A 122 8.46 -11.00 -11.79
CA ILE A 122 7.85 -11.91 -12.75
C ILE A 122 6.34 -11.88 -12.54
N SER A 123 5.61 -11.16 -13.39
CA SER A 123 4.15 -11.05 -13.38
C SER A 123 3.48 -12.20 -14.14
N PHE A 124 2.15 -12.19 -14.21
CA PHE A 124 1.38 -13.17 -15.01
C PHE A 124 1.48 -12.93 -16.51
N TYR A 125 1.91 -11.75 -16.92
CA TYR A 125 1.94 -11.31 -18.31
C TYR A 125 3.37 -11.04 -18.80
N PRO A 126 3.62 -11.11 -20.11
CA PRO A 126 4.92 -10.78 -20.68
C PRO A 126 5.34 -9.34 -20.38
N LYS A 127 6.64 -9.11 -20.17
CA LYS A 127 7.17 -7.78 -19.82
C LYS A 127 6.91 -6.74 -20.92
N GLU A 128 6.85 -7.14 -22.17
CA GLU A 128 6.62 -6.29 -23.34
C GLU A 128 5.22 -5.67 -23.34
N THR A 129 4.28 -6.28 -22.63
CA THR A 129 2.91 -5.76 -22.53
C THR A 129 2.75 -4.71 -21.43
N ILE A 130 3.73 -4.60 -20.52
CA ILE A 130 3.66 -3.70 -19.36
C ILE A 130 3.74 -2.24 -19.83
N ARG A 131 2.76 -1.44 -19.43
CA ARG A 131 2.63 -0.01 -19.71
C ARG A 131 2.62 0.84 -18.45
N LEU A 132 2.41 0.22 -17.29
CA LEU A 132 2.26 0.92 -16.02
C LEU A 132 2.81 0.06 -14.88
N ILE A 133 3.60 0.65 -14.01
CA ILE A 133 4.09 0.02 -12.78
C ILE A 133 3.19 0.46 -11.62
N GLY A 134 2.64 -0.48 -10.88
CA GLY A 134 1.86 -0.25 -9.69
C GLY A 134 2.62 -0.56 -8.40
N ASP A 135 2.36 0.19 -7.36
CA ASP A 135 2.79 -0.14 -6.00
C ASP A 135 1.66 0.10 -5.00
N LYS A 136 1.38 -0.88 -4.16
CA LYS A 136 0.36 -0.79 -3.13
C LYS A 136 1.01 -0.76 -1.76
N ASN A 137 1.09 0.43 -1.16
CA ASN A 137 1.67 0.63 0.17
C ASN A 137 0.88 1.66 0.99
N HIS A 138 0.36 1.23 2.13
CA HIS A 138 -0.41 2.10 3.02
C HIS A 138 0.42 3.27 3.57
N GLY A 139 1.68 3.02 3.96
CA GLY A 139 2.58 4.02 4.50
C GLY A 139 2.89 5.17 3.54
N TYR A 140 2.79 4.93 2.25
CA TYR A 140 3.04 5.94 1.21
C TYR A 140 2.05 7.09 1.23
N THR A 141 0.87 6.91 1.82
CA THR A 141 -0.14 7.97 1.96
C THR A 141 0.41 9.25 2.62
N ILE A 142 1.33 9.13 3.54
CA ILE A 142 1.90 10.29 4.24
C ILE A 142 3.17 10.84 3.58
N TYR A 143 3.63 10.22 2.50
CA TYR A 143 4.87 10.55 1.78
C TYR A 143 4.65 10.80 0.27
N THR A 144 3.43 11.08 -0.15
CA THR A 144 3.07 11.27 -1.57
C THR A 144 3.90 12.34 -2.26
N GLU A 145 4.21 13.46 -1.57
CA GLU A 145 5.07 14.51 -2.15
C GLU A 145 6.52 14.03 -2.39
N ARG A 146 7.02 13.10 -1.57
CA ARG A 146 8.35 12.50 -1.78
C ARG A 146 8.34 11.57 -2.99
N LEU A 147 7.25 10.81 -3.16
CA LEU A 147 7.07 9.94 -4.32
C LEU A 147 6.93 10.75 -5.61
N LEU A 148 6.20 11.89 -5.60
CA LEU A 148 6.12 12.79 -6.74
C LEU A 148 7.45 13.45 -7.10
N LYS A 149 8.35 13.64 -6.14
CA LYS A 149 9.72 14.10 -6.45
C LYS A 149 10.55 13.02 -7.15
N LEU A 150 10.31 11.75 -6.83
CA LEU A 150 10.99 10.61 -7.47
C LEU A 150 10.37 10.25 -8.81
N PHE A 151 9.06 10.29 -8.90
CA PHE A 151 8.25 9.92 -10.05
C PHE A 151 7.26 11.05 -10.33
N PRO A 152 7.67 12.09 -11.08
CA PRO A 152 6.86 13.30 -11.28
C PRO A 152 5.49 13.05 -11.91
N ASP A 153 5.41 12.05 -12.79
CA ASP A 153 4.19 11.67 -13.52
C ASP A 153 3.33 10.63 -12.78
N ALA A 154 3.70 10.29 -11.54
CA ALA A 154 3.00 9.25 -10.80
C ALA A 154 1.56 9.64 -10.48
N LYS A 155 0.67 8.66 -10.61
CA LYS A 155 -0.73 8.76 -10.21
C LYS A 155 -0.96 8.08 -8.86
N PHE A 156 -1.91 8.61 -8.08
CA PHE A 156 -2.27 8.06 -6.77
C PHE A 156 -3.75 7.71 -6.76
N VAL A 157 -4.06 6.45 -6.53
CA VAL A 157 -5.42 5.98 -6.28
C VAL A 157 -5.59 5.83 -4.78
N TYR A 158 -6.33 6.75 -4.16
CA TYR A 158 -6.64 6.69 -2.74
C TYR A 158 -7.96 5.96 -2.55
N ILE A 159 -7.92 4.76 -1.97
CA ILE A 159 -9.13 4.03 -1.61
C ILE A 159 -9.47 4.25 -0.14
N LEU A 160 -10.69 4.73 0.10
CA LEU A 160 -11.26 4.91 1.44
C LEU A 160 -12.41 3.94 1.66
N ARG A 161 -12.76 3.75 2.92
CA ARG A 161 -13.88 2.92 3.36
C ARG A 161 -14.52 3.58 4.57
N ASP A 162 -15.80 3.31 4.83
CA ASP A 162 -16.46 3.77 6.05
C ASP A 162 -15.55 3.50 7.27
N TYR A 163 -15.27 4.54 8.04
CA TYR A 163 -14.36 4.48 9.20
C TYR A 163 -14.81 3.49 10.27
N ARG A 164 -16.11 3.22 10.36
CA ARG A 164 -16.70 2.25 11.29
C ARG A 164 -16.46 0.81 10.79
N ASP A 165 -16.67 0.56 9.49
CA ASP A 165 -16.33 -0.72 8.87
C ASP A 165 -14.81 -0.95 8.81
N ASN A 166 -14.01 0.10 8.61
CA ASN A 166 -12.56 0.01 8.73
C ASN A 166 -12.15 -0.43 10.14
N TYR A 167 -12.70 0.20 11.18
CA TYR A 167 -12.47 -0.20 12.57
C TYR A 167 -12.93 -1.63 12.82
N GLN A 168 -14.12 -2.02 12.38
CA GLN A 168 -14.63 -3.38 12.52
C GLN A 168 -13.68 -4.42 11.89
N SER A 169 -13.12 -4.12 10.72
CA SER A 169 -12.16 -5.00 10.05
C SER A 169 -10.80 -5.06 10.78
N VAL A 170 -10.38 -3.97 11.43
CA VAL A 170 -9.13 -3.90 12.21
C VAL A 170 -9.21 -4.70 13.51
N LYS A 171 -10.38 -4.86 14.12
CA LYS A 171 -10.55 -5.66 15.35
C LYS A 171 -10.04 -7.10 15.21
N ASN A 172 -9.97 -7.61 14.00
CA ASN A 172 -9.64 -9.00 13.68
C ASN A 172 -8.21 -9.18 13.14
N VAL A 173 -7.33 -8.17 13.31
CA VAL A 173 -5.92 -8.26 12.88
C VAL A 173 -4.97 -8.05 14.05
N ASP A 174 -3.77 -8.64 13.96
CA ASP A 174 -2.78 -8.61 15.04
C ASP A 174 -1.80 -7.43 14.94
N PHE A 175 -1.76 -6.73 13.81
CA PHE A 175 -0.79 -5.68 13.55
C PHE A 175 -1.25 -4.28 14.03
N GLU A 176 -2.47 -4.14 14.56
CA GLU A 176 -3.00 -2.87 15.05
C GLU A 176 -3.88 -3.07 16.31
N LEU A 177 -3.74 -2.14 17.26
CA LEU A 177 -4.56 -2.15 18.47
C LEU A 177 -6.03 -1.82 18.13
N PRO A 178 -7.00 -2.63 18.57
CA PRO A 178 -8.41 -2.45 18.27
C PRO A 178 -9.09 -1.37 19.14
N VAL A 179 -8.47 -0.19 19.22
CA VAL A 179 -9.01 0.96 19.95
C VAL A 179 -9.70 1.90 18.96
N VAL A 180 -11.01 2.10 19.12
CA VAL A 180 -11.85 2.88 18.19
C VAL A 180 -11.23 4.23 17.85
N SER A 181 -10.94 5.03 18.87
CA SER A 181 -10.44 6.40 18.68
C SER A 181 -9.06 6.42 18.01
N LEU A 182 -8.20 5.43 18.27
CA LEU A 182 -6.91 5.27 17.61
C LEU A 182 -7.08 4.99 16.11
N VAL A 183 -7.90 3.98 15.77
CA VAL A 183 -8.08 3.53 14.39
C VAL A 183 -8.75 4.60 13.55
N VAL A 184 -9.82 5.21 14.07
CA VAL A 184 -10.55 6.28 13.36
C VAL A 184 -9.71 7.56 13.23
N TYR A 185 -8.91 7.90 14.24
CA TYR A 185 -7.99 9.04 14.11
C TYR A 185 -6.95 8.80 13.00
N LYS A 186 -6.39 7.59 12.92
CA LYS A 186 -5.46 7.23 11.83
C LYS A 186 -6.15 7.27 10.47
N TRP A 187 -7.43 6.80 10.36
CA TRP A 187 -8.23 6.92 9.15
C TRP A 187 -8.37 8.40 8.74
N LYS A 188 -8.79 9.26 9.66
CA LYS A 188 -8.91 10.72 9.46
C LYS A 188 -7.58 11.35 9.04
N TYR A 189 -6.48 10.96 9.69
CA TYR A 189 -5.15 11.52 9.40
C TYR A 189 -4.67 11.17 8.00
N PHE A 190 -4.82 9.91 7.56
CA PHE A 190 -4.45 9.46 6.22
C PHE A 190 -5.27 10.17 5.15
N TYR A 191 -6.59 10.22 5.33
CA TYR A 191 -7.48 10.92 4.41
C TYR A 191 -7.15 12.41 4.32
N LYS A 192 -6.94 13.09 5.47
CA LYS A 192 -6.51 14.48 5.50
C LYS A 192 -5.20 14.68 4.73
N LYS A 193 -4.22 13.79 4.88
CA LYS A 193 -2.94 13.89 4.17
C LYS A 193 -3.10 13.70 2.67
N ALA A 194 -3.88 12.74 2.23
CA ALA A 194 -4.18 12.54 0.81
C ALA A 194 -4.90 13.76 0.21
N MET A 195 -5.90 14.31 0.90
CA MET A 195 -6.59 15.53 0.46
C MET A 195 -5.67 16.75 0.35
N GLN A 196 -4.72 16.91 1.30
CA GLN A 196 -3.74 18.00 1.26
C GLN A 196 -2.83 17.88 0.04
N ALA A 197 -2.36 16.66 -0.27
CA ALA A 197 -1.55 16.41 -1.44
C ALA A 197 -2.35 16.60 -2.74
N ALA A 198 -3.58 16.09 -2.81
CA ALA A 198 -4.47 16.24 -3.96
C ALA A 198 -4.80 17.71 -4.26
N LYS A 199 -4.96 18.55 -3.23
CA LYS A 199 -5.15 20.00 -3.43
C LYS A 199 -3.95 20.65 -4.15
N LYS A 200 -2.74 20.14 -3.91
CA LYS A 200 -1.51 20.65 -4.52
C LYS A 200 -1.24 20.05 -5.90
N TYR A 201 -1.66 18.78 -6.10
CA TYR A 201 -1.43 18.00 -7.31
C TYR A 201 -2.74 17.33 -7.77
N PRO A 202 -3.76 18.10 -8.20
CA PRO A 202 -5.10 17.59 -8.46
C PRO A 202 -5.14 16.50 -9.54
N GLU A 203 -4.34 16.63 -10.60
CA GLU A 203 -4.28 15.68 -11.73
C GLU A 203 -3.62 14.35 -11.35
N SER A 204 -2.92 14.30 -10.22
CA SER A 204 -2.21 13.10 -9.78
C SER A 204 -3.05 12.22 -8.84
N PHE A 205 -4.24 12.64 -8.42
CA PHE A 205 -5.01 11.92 -7.40
C PHE A 205 -6.41 11.54 -7.88
N TYR A 206 -6.76 10.28 -7.64
CA TYR A 206 -8.11 9.75 -7.77
C TYR A 206 -8.58 9.17 -6.43
N PHE A 207 -9.77 9.58 -5.97
CA PHE A 207 -10.39 9.08 -4.74
C PHE A 207 -11.53 8.15 -5.08
N ILE A 208 -11.54 6.98 -4.46
CA ILE A 208 -12.61 5.99 -4.61
C ILE A 208 -13.02 5.44 -3.25
N ARG A 209 -14.33 5.28 -3.03
CA ARG A 209 -14.82 4.55 -1.86
C ARG A 209 -14.84 3.05 -2.18
N TYR A 210 -14.49 2.25 -1.16
CA TYR A 210 -14.60 0.79 -1.25
C TYR A 210 -16.01 0.35 -1.61
N GLU A 211 -16.99 1.00 -1.00
CA GLU A 211 -18.41 0.72 -1.18
C GLU A 211 -18.81 0.91 -2.66
N ASP A 212 -18.40 2.01 -3.28
CA ASP A 212 -18.68 2.29 -4.69
C ASP A 212 -18.01 1.26 -5.60
N LEU A 213 -16.73 0.96 -5.33
CA LEU A 213 -15.98 -0.05 -6.11
C LEU A 213 -16.65 -1.42 -6.10
N VAL A 214 -17.22 -1.87 -4.97
CA VAL A 214 -17.81 -3.21 -4.89
C VAL A 214 -19.28 -3.24 -5.28
N THR A 215 -19.96 -2.11 -5.31
CA THR A 215 -21.38 -2.00 -5.74
C THR A 215 -21.47 -1.85 -7.25
N GLU A 216 -20.61 -1.03 -7.85
CA GLU A 216 -20.58 -0.78 -9.30
C GLU A 216 -19.17 -1.00 -9.86
N PRO A 217 -18.64 -2.24 -9.77
CA PRO A 217 -17.23 -2.52 -10.01
C PRO A 217 -16.80 -2.21 -11.45
N VAL A 218 -17.65 -2.48 -12.44
CA VAL A 218 -17.35 -2.21 -13.87
C VAL A 218 -17.18 -0.70 -14.10
N LEU A 219 -18.16 0.10 -13.65
CA LEU A 219 -18.15 1.56 -13.82
C LEU A 219 -16.90 2.18 -13.18
N HIS A 220 -16.60 1.77 -11.95
CA HIS A 220 -15.48 2.37 -11.22
C HIS A 220 -14.11 1.91 -11.74
N LEU A 221 -14.01 0.67 -12.26
CA LEU A 221 -12.77 0.23 -12.89
C LEU A 221 -12.53 0.93 -14.24
N GLN A 222 -13.58 1.16 -15.03
CA GLN A 222 -13.47 1.95 -16.26
C GLN A 222 -12.92 3.35 -15.99
N LYS A 223 -13.49 4.06 -15.01
CA LYS A 223 -13.00 5.38 -14.59
C LYS A 223 -11.55 5.36 -14.08
N LEU A 224 -11.17 4.30 -13.36
CA LEU A 224 -9.78 4.12 -12.91
C LEU A 224 -8.83 3.86 -14.08
N CYS A 225 -9.21 3.04 -15.05
CA CYS A 225 -8.42 2.80 -16.25
C CYS A 225 -8.26 4.10 -17.06
N GLU A 226 -9.33 4.88 -17.23
CA GLU A 226 -9.26 6.21 -17.87
C GLU A 226 -8.29 7.13 -17.15
N PHE A 227 -8.42 7.27 -15.82
CA PHE A 227 -7.49 8.07 -15.00
C PHE A 227 -6.04 7.63 -15.14
N LEU A 228 -5.78 6.33 -15.25
CA LEU A 228 -4.45 5.74 -15.36
C LEU A 228 -3.94 5.62 -16.80
N ASN A 229 -4.70 6.08 -17.80
CA ASN A 229 -4.41 5.94 -19.23
C ASN A 229 -4.21 4.46 -19.65
N LEU A 230 -5.04 3.58 -19.12
CA LEU A 230 -5.06 2.15 -19.44
C LEU A 230 -6.31 1.79 -20.24
N PRO A 231 -6.24 0.82 -21.16
CA PRO A 231 -7.44 0.23 -21.73
C PRO A 231 -8.25 -0.49 -20.64
N TYR A 232 -9.57 -0.44 -20.74
CA TYR A 232 -10.41 -1.25 -19.89
C TYR A 232 -10.40 -2.71 -20.36
N VAL A 233 -10.14 -3.64 -19.46
CA VAL A 233 -10.08 -5.08 -19.70
C VAL A 233 -11.03 -5.78 -18.72
N PRO A 234 -12.20 -6.30 -19.17
CA PRO A 234 -13.19 -6.90 -18.27
C PRO A 234 -12.70 -8.18 -17.57
N GLU A 235 -11.74 -8.90 -18.16
CA GLU A 235 -11.16 -10.13 -17.63
C GLU A 235 -10.45 -9.94 -16.29
N VAL A 236 -10.13 -8.71 -15.90
CA VAL A 236 -9.53 -8.43 -14.59
C VAL A 236 -10.44 -8.84 -13.43
N PHE A 237 -11.77 -8.91 -13.64
CA PHE A 237 -12.69 -9.41 -12.64
C PHE A 237 -12.59 -10.91 -12.41
N ASP A 238 -11.90 -11.64 -13.28
CA ASP A 238 -11.59 -13.06 -13.12
C ASP A 238 -10.33 -13.31 -12.28
N PHE A 239 -9.78 -12.28 -11.60
CA PHE A 239 -8.59 -12.39 -10.76
C PHE A 239 -8.65 -13.55 -9.78
N TYR A 240 -9.83 -13.87 -9.26
CA TYR A 240 -10.02 -14.98 -8.32
C TYR A 240 -9.84 -16.36 -8.97
N LYS A 241 -10.00 -16.48 -10.29
CA LYS A 241 -9.75 -17.71 -11.06
C LYS A 241 -8.25 -17.98 -11.25
N MET A 242 -7.40 -16.98 -11.03
CA MET A 242 -5.95 -17.12 -11.10
C MET A 242 -5.33 -17.74 -9.82
N LYS A 243 -6.16 -18.26 -8.93
CA LYS A 243 -5.73 -18.82 -7.63
C LYS A 243 -4.64 -19.88 -7.78
N GLU A 244 -4.83 -20.87 -8.66
CA GLU A 244 -3.85 -21.95 -8.85
C GLU A 244 -2.50 -21.40 -9.32
N LYS A 245 -2.51 -20.46 -10.28
CA LYS A 245 -1.30 -19.77 -10.73
C LYS A 245 -0.67 -18.90 -9.63
N ALA A 246 -1.48 -18.33 -8.74
CA ALA A 246 -0.99 -17.54 -7.61
C ALA A 246 -0.39 -18.45 -6.52
N GLU A 247 -0.97 -19.62 -6.24
CA GLU A 247 -0.43 -20.60 -5.29
C GLU A 247 0.91 -21.18 -5.74
N GLU A 248 1.16 -21.30 -7.04
CA GLU A 248 2.46 -21.70 -7.59
C GLU A 248 3.55 -20.61 -7.46
N ARG A 249 3.15 -19.35 -7.42
CA ARG A 249 4.07 -18.19 -7.52
C ARG A 249 4.32 -17.47 -6.22
N TYR A 250 3.39 -17.55 -5.28
CA TYR A 250 3.47 -16.81 -4.02
C TYR A 250 3.57 -17.75 -2.81
N PRO A 251 4.34 -17.39 -1.78
CA PRO A 251 4.44 -18.19 -0.56
C PRO A 251 3.06 -18.43 0.09
N ALA A 252 2.79 -19.66 0.44
CA ALA A 252 1.49 -20.10 0.97
C ALA A 252 1.08 -19.39 2.25
N ASP A 253 2.03 -18.99 3.10
CA ASP A 253 1.79 -18.27 4.34
C ASP A 253 1.28 -16.83 4.09
N ILE A 254 1.72 -16.19 3.00
CA ILE A 254 1.24 -14.87 2.57
C ILE A 254 -0.19 -14.96 2.05
N LEU A 255 -0.48 -15.97 1.23
CA LEU A 255 -1.81 -16.19 0.66
C LEU A 255 -2.85 -16.54 1.75
N GLN A 256 -2.51 -17.41 2.68
CA GLN A 256 -3.45 -17.91 3.69
C GLN A 256 -3.77 -16.90 4.80
N LYS A 257 -2.78 -16.13 5.30
CA LYS A 257 -2.97 -15.23 6.44
C LYS A 257 -3.75 -13.96 6.11
N HIS A 258 -3.62 -13.44 4.89
CA HIS A 258 -4.11 -12.10 4.59
C HIS A 258 -5.11 -12.04 3.41
N HIS A 259 -5.31 -13.13 2.67
CA HIS A 259 -5.90 -13.06 1.34
C HIS A 259 -7.01 -14.05 0.99
N LYS A 260 -7.57 -14.77 1.99
CA LYS A 260 -8.72 -15.68 1.75
C LYS A 260 -9.88 -15.05 0.96
N SER A 261 -10.03 -13.73 1.05
CA SER A 261 -11.08 -12.99 0.34
C SER A 261 -10.75 -12.68 -1.13
N LEU A 262 -9.50 -12.86 -1.55
CA LEU A 262 -9.09 -12.65 -2.94
C LEU A 262 -9.46 -13.84 -3.84
N PHE A 263 -9.87 -14.93 -3.25
CA PHE A 263 -10.34 -16.12 -3.98
C PHE A 263 -11.85 -16.12 -4.23
N ASN A 264 -12.51 -14.99 -3.98
CA ASN A 264 -13.93 -14.79 -4.23
C ASN A 264 -14.16 -13.63 -5.20
N PRO A 265 -15.20 -13.67 -6.00
CA PRO A 265 -15.62 -12.51 -6.81
C PRO A 265 -15.82 -11.27 -5.95
N VAL A 266 -15.76 -10.10 -6.59
CA VAL A 266 -16.12 -8.84 -5.94
C VAL A 266 -17.54 -8.94 -5.39
N ASN A 267 -17.74 -8.55 -4.13
CA ASN A 267 -19.05 -8.62 -3.48
C ASN A 267 -19.21 -7.53 -2.43
N THR A 268 -20.47 -7.25 -2.06
CA THR A 268 -20.87 -6.20 -1.13
C THR A 268 -20.97 -6.64 0.34
N SER A 269 -20.69 -7.91 0.64
CA SER A 269 -20.92 -8.55 1.95
C SER A 269 -20.21 -7.87 3.14
N ARG A 270 -19.28 -6.96 2.85
CA ARG A 270 -18.50 -6.25 3.86
C ARG A 270 -18.91 -4.80 4.05
N ILE A 271 -19.99 -4.35 3.42
CA ILE A 271 -20.56 -3.02 3.59
C ILE A 271 -21.51 -3.02 4.79
N GLY A 272 -21.41 -2.01 5.65
CA GLY A 272 -22.36 -1.78 6.75
C GLY A 272 -22.26 -2.79 7.90
N LEU A 273 -21.22 -3.61 7.96
CA LEU A 273 -21.04 -4.60 9.05
C LEU A 273 -20.97 -3.94 10.42
N TRP A 274 -20.54 -2.70 10.48
CA TRP A 274 -20.45 -1.92 11.71
C TRP A 274 -21.79 -1.76 12.42
N GLU A 275 -22.89 -1.70 11.70
CA GLU A 275 -24.23 -1.49 12.26
C GLU A 275 -24.63 -2.61 13.23
N LYS A 276 -24.28 -3.86 12.88
CA LYS A 276 -24.60 -5.06 13.65
C LYS A 276 -23.51 -5.42 14.68
N SER A 277 -22.30 -4.93 14.51
CA SER A 277 -21.12 -5.42 15.24
C SER A 277 -20.51 -4.42 16.21
N LEU A 278 -20.84 -3.13 16.10
CA LEU A 278 -20.34 -2.10 17.01
C LEU A 278 -21.39 -1.68 18.03
N SER A 279 -20.95 -1.50 19.28
CA SER A 279 -21.81 -0.91 20.30
C SER A 279 -22.08 0.56 20.02
N GLN A 280 -23.19 1.09 20.52
CA GLN A 280 -23.53 2.51 20.40
C GLN A 280 -22.41 3.44 20.90
N ARG A 281 -21.73 3.05 22.00
CA ARG A 281 -20.59 3.79 22.52
C ARG A 281 -19.42 3.83 21.51
N GLN A 282 -19.13 2.72 20.84
CA GLN A 282 -18.08 2.65 19.83
C GLN A 282 -18.42 3.53 18.63
N ILE A 283 -19.68 3.52 18.18
CA ILE A 283 -20.15 4.35 17.07
C ILE A 283 -20.06 5.84 17.44
N ARG A 284 -20.51 6.24 18.64
CA ARG A 284 -20.38 7.63 19.13
C ARG A 284 -18.94 8.12 19.16
N ILE A 285 -17.99 7.29 19.64
CA ILE A 285 -16.56 7.61 19.64
C ILE A 285 -16.06 7.73 18.20
N ALA A 286 -16.43 6.81 17.30
CA ALA A 286 -16.03 6.83 15.91
C ALA A 286 -16.51 8.09 15.19
N ASP A 287 -17.79 8.43 15.33
CA ASP A 287 -18.41 9.62 14.72
C ASP A 287 -17.78 10.92 15.24
N HIS A 288 -17.51 10.98 16.57
CA HIS A 288 -16.82 12.11 17.17
C HIS A 288 -15.40 12.32 16.62
N VAL A 289 -14.61 11.23 16.49
CA VAL A 289 -13.21 11.32 16.03
C VAL A 289 -13.13 11.55 14.53
N ALA A 290 -14.03 10.96 13.73
CA ALA A 290 -14.09 11.19 12.28
C ALA A 290 -14.42 12.66 11.97
N ASP A 291 -15.31 13.27 12.78
CA ASP A 291 -15.65 14.69 12.75
C ASP A 291 -16.14 15.12 11.35
N VAL A 292 -15.75 16.29 10.85
CA VAL A 292 -16.10 16.81 9.52
C VAL A 292 -15.54 15.95 8.37
N TYR A 293 -14.55 15.11 8.64
CA TYR A 293 -13.96 14.24 7.62
C TYR A 293 -14.87 13.07 7.23
N ALA A 294 -15.83 12.69 8.07
CA ALA A 294 -16.87 11.74 7.68
C ALA A 294 -17.66 12.28 6.49
N ALA A 295 -18.22 13.48 6.61
CA ALA A 295 -18.99 14.13 5.54
C ALA A 295 -18.14 14.41 4.30
N LYS A 296 -16.88 14.88 4.46
CA LYS A 296 -15.97 15.09 3.33
C LYS A 296 -15.65 13.80 2.56
N ALA A 297 -15.74 12.64 3.22
CA ALA A 297 -15.57 11.33 2.64
C ALA A 297 -16.88 10.71 2.12
N GLY A 298 -18.00 11.44 2.20
CA GLY A 298 -19.33 10.98 1.78
C GLY A 298 -20.01 10.02 2.75
N TYR A 299 -19.60 10.00 4.03
CA TYR A 299 -20.21 9.17 5.07
C TYR A 299 -21.03 10.01 6.03
N GLN A 300 -22.30 9.60 6.26
CA GLN A 300 -23.13 10.21 7.27
C GLN A 300 -22.81 9.67 8.66
N LYS A 301 -22.70 10.56 9.64
CA LYS A 301 -22.57 10.19 11.04
C LYS A 301 -23.93 9.73 11.58
N LYS A 302 -23.94 8.70 12.40
CA LYS A 302 -25.14 8.28 13.12
C LYS A 302 -25.44 9.18 14.31
N TYR A 303 -24.38 9.72 14.93
CA TYR A 303 -24.49 10.62 16.06
C TYR A 303 -23.79 11.94 15.76
N GLU A 304 -24.57 13.00 15.74
CA GLU A 304 -24.11 14.37 15.57
C GLU A 304 -24.02 15.09 16.92
N GLY A 305 -23.43 16.29 16.90
CA GLY A 305 -23.26 17.12 18.08
C GLY A 305 -22.04 16.73 18.95
N PHE A 306 -21.70 17.64 19.86
CA PHE A 306 -20.60 17.47 20.79
C PHE A 306 -21.09 16.80 22.08
N ASN A 307 -20.34 15.82 22.55
CA ASN A 307 -20.55 15.17 23.85
C ASN A 307 -19.22 15.07 24.58
N LEU A 308 -19.12 15.76 25.72
CA LEU A 308 -17.89 15.86 26.52
C LEU A 308 -17.38 14.47 26.97
N TRP A 309 -18.27 13.61 27.44
CA TRP A 309 -17.89 12.26 27.88
C TRP A 309 -17.29 11.42 26.74
N ILE A 310 -17.90 11.51 25.55
CA ILE A 310 -17.36 10.83 24.35
C ILE A 310 -16.00 11.41 23.97
N ALA A 311 -15.83 12.73 24.06
CA ALA A 311 -14.54 13.39 23.81
C ALA A 311 -13.47 12.88 24.78
N VAL A 312 -13.76 12.83 26.10
CA VAL A 312 -12.84 12.30 27.13
C VAL A 312 -12.48 10.83 26.84
N LEU A 313 -13.46 10.00 26.50
CA LEU A 313 -13.22 8.60 26.16
C LEU A 313 -12.38 8.40 24.86
N ALA A 314 -12.44 9.35 23.94
CA ALA A 314 -11.67 9.31 22.71
C ALA A 314 -10.20 9.73 22.92
N LEU A 315 -9.90 10.58 23.91
CA LEU A 315 -8.59 11.19 24.13
C LEU A 315 -7.42 10.19 24.15
N PRO A 316 -7.45 9.09 24.91
CA PRO A 316 -6.27 8.21 25.01
C PRO A 316 -5.81 7.69 23.64
N GLY A 317 -6.73 7.20 22.80
CA GLY A 317 -6.38 6.69 21.49
C GLY A 317 -5.97 7.79 20.50
N VAL A 318 -6.60 8.98 20.58
CA VAL A 318 -6.21 10.15 19.77
C VAL A 318 -4.82 10.65 20.14
N CYS A 319 -4.52 10.78 21.45
CA CYS A 319 -3.21 11.21 21.93
C CYS A 319 -2.12 10.20 21.52
N TYR A 320 -2.41 8.91 21.66
CA TYR A 320 -1.48 7.87 21.25
C TYR A 320 -1.24 7.89 19.74
N ALA A 321 -2.27 8.09 18.92
CA ALA A 321 -2.10 8.22 17.46
C ALA A 321 -1.22 9.43 17.11
N ARG A 322 -1.45 10.58 17.76
CA ARG A 322 -0.65 11.79 17.54
C ARG A 322 0.82 11.56 17.95
N PHE A 323 1.04 10.89 19.06
CA PHE A 323 2.37 10.52 19.51
C PHE A 323 3.10 9.64 18.50
N LEU A 324 2.43 8.58 17.97
CA LEU A 324 3.01 7.72 16.94
C LEU A 324 3.41 8.50 15.68
N TYR A 325 2.58 9.46 15.23
CA TYR A 325 2.92 10.28 14.07
C TYR A 325 4.03 11.28 14.35
N LEU A 326 4.14 11.79 15.57
CA LEU A 326 5.28 12.62 15.98
C LEU A 326 6.58 11.80 15.93
N VAL A 327 6.57 10.61 16.53
CA VAL A 327 7.71 9.68 16.48
C VAL A 327 8.08 9.33 15.04
N THR A 328 7.11 9.02 14.18
CA THR A 328 7.35 8.75 12.77
C THR A 328 8.07 9.91 12.08
N LYS A 329 7.64 11.15 12.32
CA LYS A 329 8.30 12.36 11.78
C LYS A 329 9.72 12.55 12.27
N ILE A 330 9.98 12.23 13.54
CA ILE A 330 11.32 12.32 14.14
C ILE A 330 12.22 11.25 13.51
N VAL A 331 11.76 10.01 13.47
CA VAL A 331 12.51 8.88 12.87
C VAL A 331 12.79 9.11 11.38
N ASP A 332 11.87 9.73 10.67
CA ASP A 332 12.04 10.03 9.23
C ASP A 332 13.18 11.03 8.96
N LYS A 333 13.53 11.86 9.94
CA LYS A 333 14.65 12.83 9.85
C LYS A 333 15.98 12.26 10.33
N MET A 334 16.01 11.05 10.89
CA MET A 334 17.22 10.44 11.41
C MET A 334 18.12 9.91 10.30
N PRO A 335 19.46 9.84 10.54
CA PRO A 335 20.37 9.16 9.61
C PRO A 335 19.96 7.71 9.36
N TYR A 336 20.17 7.24 8.11
CA TYR A 336 19.73 5.92 7.65
C TYR A 336 20.06 4.77 8.63
N ARG A 337 21.30 4.69 9.12
CA ARG A 337 21.75 3.62 10.04
C ARG A 337 20.94 3.57 11.34
N LEU A 338 20.58 4.75 11.90
CA LEU A 338 19.80 4.83 13.13
C LEU A 338 18.34 4.50 12.88
N ARG A 339 17.80 5.02 11.77
CA ARG A 339 16.44 4.71 11.29
C ARG A 339 16.26 3.20 11.06
N GLU A 340 17.21 2.54 10.40
CA GLU A 340 17.18 1.10 10.17
C GLU A 340 17.13 0.30 11.49
N LYS A 341 17.97 0.65 12.47
CA LYS A 341 17.96 0.00 13.79
C LYS A 341 16.61 0.16 14.51
N ILE A 342 15.99 1.34 14.42
CA ILE A 342 14.70 1.61 15.06
C ILE A 342 13.58 0.87 14.33
N LEU A 343 13.55 0.90 13.00
CA LEU A 343 12.50 0.27 12.20
C LEU A 343 12.60 -1.26 12.22
N SER A 344 13.80 -1.84 12.28
CA SER A 344 13.98 -3.30 12.39
C SER A 344 13.57 -3.85 13.75
N LYS A 345 13.70 -3.07 14.83
CA LYS A 345 13.39 -3.48 16.20
C LYS A 345 12.09 -2.86 16.76
N GLY A 346 11.70 -1.70 16.22
CA GLY A 346 10.75 -0.81 16.87
C GLY A 346 9.27 -1.19 16.81
N PRO A 347 8.69 -1.58 15.69
CA PRO A 347 7.25 -1.82 15.62
C PRO A 347 6.81 -2.98 16.51
N LEU A 348 7.62 -4.03 16.59
CA LEU A 348 7.34 -5.22 17.39
C LEU A 348 7.52 -4.97 18.91
N TRP A 349 8.47 -4.12 19.30
CA TRP A 349 8.68 -3.78 20.72
C TRP A 349 7.55 -2.90 21.25
N ILE A 350 7.18 -1.85 20.54
CA ILE A 350 6.06 -0.97 20.91
C ILE A 350 4.74 -1.77 20.94
N ALA A 351 4.49 -2.62 19.94
CA ALA A 351 3.34 -3.51 19.93
C ALA A 351 3.36 -4.50 21.11
N LYS A 352 4.51 -5.07 21.46
CA LYS A 352 4.66 -5.98 22.62
C LYS A 352 4.45 -5.28 23.97
N VAL A 353 4.99 -4.08 24.18
CA VAL A 353 4.76 -3.33 25.41
C VAL A 353 3.28 -2.95 25.57
N PHE A 354 2.62 -2.56 24.46
CA PHE A 354 1.19 -2.24 24.51
C PHE A 354 0.28 -3.48 24.56
N SER A 355 0.64 -4.58 23.92
CA SER A 355 -0.11 -5.83 24.09
C SER A 355 0.00 -6.37 25.53
N GLY A 356 1.10 -6.12 26.21
CA GLY A 356 1.25 -6.40 27.65
C GLY A 356 0.35 -5.52 28.54
N LEU A 357 0.12 -4.26 28.15
CA LEU A 357 -0.69 -3.31 28.93
C LEU A 357 -2.19 -3.35 28.59
N PHE A 358 -2.56 -3.73 27.36
CA PHE A 358 -3.94 -3.67 26.85
C PHE A 358 -4.37 -4.96 26.14
N GLY A 359 -3.51 -5.96 26.08
CA GLY A 359 -3.78 -7.24 25.46
C GLY A 359 -4.84 -8.02 26.21
N LYS A 360 -5.83 -8.56 25.49
CA LYS A 360 -6.72 -9.57 26.02
C LYS A 360 -5.85 -10.74 26.53
N LYS A 361 -5.96 -11.05 27.80
CA LYS A 361 -5.64 -12.42 28.27
C LYS A 361 -6.50 -13.36 27.40
N LYS A 362 -5.84 -14.23 26.64
CA LYS A 362 -6.50 -15.38 26.00
C LYS A 362 -7.11 -16.27 27.05
#